data_779590b0141748608d1863e4da3d4eed
#
_entry.id   779590b0141748608d1863e4da3d4eed
#
_cell.length_a   1.000
_cell.length_b   1.000
_cell.length_c   1.000
_cell.angle_alpha   90.00
_cell.angle_beta   90.00
_cell.angle_gamma   90.00
#
_symmetry.space_group_name_H-M   'P 1'
#
loop_
_entity.id
_entity.type
_entity.pdbx_description
1 polymer ?
#
loop_
_entity_poly.entity_id
_entity_poly.type
_entity_poly.pdbx_seq_one_letter_code
_entity_poly.pdbx_strand_id
1 'polypeptide(L)'
;HAGLGGAAGNGGPFGGFSGGMSMDDIFSMFGDIFGGHSGGGFGGFGGFGGGGGTQQRRYRGSDLRVKVKLNLKEISTGVEKKFKLKKYVPCTHCHGTGAEGDGGTETCPTCNGSGTVIRNQQTILGTMQTRTTCPTCGGEGKIIKNKCKECAGEGIVYGEEVVTVKIPKGVAEGMQLSMGGKGNAGKHNGVPGDLLILEIGRAS
;
A
#
# COMPACT_ATOMS: atom_id res chain seq x y z
N HIS A 1 14.70 -50.78 -50.34
CA HIS A 1 13.66 -50.06 -51.07
C HIS A 1 12.84 -49.20 -50.06
N ALA A 2 13.14 -47.95 -50.05
CA ALA A 2 12.42 -46.92 -50.77
C ALA A 2 11.06 -46.60 -50.10
N GLY A 3 10.90 -45.45 -49.58
CA GLY A 3 10.12 -44.32 -49.98
C GLY A 3 9.53 -43.61 -48.75
N LEU A 4 9.97 -42.46 -48.47
CA LEU A 4 9.44 -41.13 -48.80
C LEU A 4 7.97 -40.83 -48.44
N GLY A 5 7.82 -39.72 -47.74
CA GLY A 5 6.61 -38.89 -47.66
C GLY A 5 6.31 -38.54 -46.22
N GLY A 6 6.57 -37.40 -45.67
CA GLY A 6 6.26 -36.03 -46.02
C GLY A 6 4.87 -35.64 -45.53
N ALA A 7 4.76 -34.85 -44.47
CA ALA A 7 3.75 -33.78 -44.40
C ALA A 7 3.85 -33.02 -43.07
N ALA A 8 4.02 -31.76 -43.19
CA ALA A 8 3.93 -30.74 -42.18
C ALA A 8 2.54 -30.72 -41.53
N GLY A 9 2.49 -30.56 -40.23
CA GLY A 9 1.26 -30.31 -39.44
C GLY A 9 1.60 -29.33 -38.33
N ASN A 10 1.30 -28.10 -38.60
CA ASN A 10 1.28 -26.97 -37.71
C ASN A 10 0.37 -27.30 -36.49
N GLY A 11 0.93 -27.37 -35.29
CA GLY A 11 0.15 -27.60 -34.07
C GLY A 11 0.74 -26.79 -32.92
N GLY A 12 -0.04 -25.84 -32.43
CA GLY A 12 0.30 -24.84 -31.46
C GLY A 12 0.86 -25.36 -30.13
N PRO A 13 1.38 -24.47 -29.29
CA PRO A 13 2.21 -24.81 -28.13
C PRO A 13 1.45 -25.19 -26.85
N PHE A 14 0.27 -25.76 -26.96
CA PHE A 14 -0.55 -26.13 -25.78
C PHE A 14 -1.20 -27.52 -25.93
N GLY A 15 -0.46 -28.54 -26.04
CA GLY A 15 -1.03 -29.88 -26.04
C GLY A 15 0.01 -30.96 -25.77
N GLY A 16 0.15 -31.40 -24.53
CA GLY A 16 0.98 -32.54 -24.20
C GLY A 16 1.65 -32.56 -22.85
N PHE A 17 0.88 -32.39 -21.81
CA PHE A 17 1.35 -32.63 -20.42
C PHE A 17 1.09 -34.09 -20.04
N SER A 18 1.83 -35.02 -20.62
CA SER A 18 1.86 -36.40 -20.15
C SER A 18 3.24 -36.99 -20.50
N GLY A 19 4.15 -36.88 -19.58
CA GLY A 19 5.47 -37.49 -19.65
C GLY A 19 6.46 -36.74 -18.80
N GLY A 20 6.90 -37.34 -17.70
CA GLY A 20 7.86 -36.89 -16.69
C GLY A 20 8.77 -35.72 -17.06
N MET A 21 8.33 -34.52 -16.77
CA MET A 21 9.23 -33.37 -16.74
C MET A 21 10.14 -33.49 -15.54
N SER A 22 11.44 -33.53 -15.79
CA SER A 22 12.42 -33.48 -14.71
C SER A 22 12.40 -32.07 -14.08
N MET A 23 12.77 -31.99 -12.81
CA MET A 23 12.86 -30.71 -12.08
C MET A 23 13.72 -29.67 -12.80
N ASP A 24 14.69 -30.12 -13.57
CA ASP A 24 15.59 -29.28 -14.38
C ASP A 24 14.88 -28.59 -15.55
N ASP A 25 13.90 -29.26 -16.17
CA ASP A 25 13.11 -28.66 -17.26
C ASP A 25 12.20 -27.56 -16.78
N ILE A 26 11.64 -27.70 -15.55
CA ILE A 26 10.81 -26.67 -14.91
C ILE A 26 11.66 -25.45 -14.53
N PHE A 27 12.87 -25.67 -14.02
CA PHE A 27 13.80 -24.58 -13.67
C PHE A 27 14.32 -23.84 -14.91
N SER A 28 14.56 -24.54 -16.01
CA SER A 28 14.97 -23.94 -17.28
C SER A 28 13.87 -23.04 -17.85
N MET A 29 12.62 -23.49 -17.80
CA MET A 29 11.47 -22.75 -18.31
C MET A 29 11.15 -21.50 -17.47
N PHE A 30 11.40 -21.55 -16.14
CA PHE A 30 11.29 -20.40 -15.26
C PHE A 30 12.45 -19.40 -15.43
N GLY A 31 13.65 -19.90 -15.79
CA GLY A 31 14.82 -19.08 -16.07
C GLY A 31 14.64 -18.19 -17.30
N ASP A 32 14.01 -18.70 -18.35
CA ASP A 32 13.76 -17.96 -19.60
C ASP A 32 12.67 -16.88 -19.46
N ILE A 33 11.69 -17.09 -18.58
CA ILE A 33 10.60 -16.12 -18.35
C ILE A 33 11.02 -14.96 -17.43
N PHE A 34 11.92 -15.23 -16.46
CA PHE A 34 12.38 -14.22 -15.50
C PHE A 34 13.79 -13.67 -15.78
N GLY A 35 14.52 -14.20 -16.75
CA GLY A 35 15.89 -13.83 -17.09
C GLY A 35 16.04 -13.09 -18.41
N GLY A 36 15.11 -12.23 -18.77
CA GLY A 36 15.17 -11.40 -19.98
C GLY A 36 16.30 -10.37 -19.92
N HIS A 37 17.34 -10.62 -20.74
CA HIS A 37 18.32 -9.66 -21.27
C HIS A 37 19.28 -8.99 -20.28
N SER A 38 20.40 -9.62 -20.02
CA SER A 38 21.76 -9.05 -20.17
C SER A 38 22.79 -9.92 -19.46
N GLY A 39 23.68 -10.50 -20.25
CA GLY A 39 25.05 -10.94 -19.98
C GLY A 39 25.54 -11.25 -18.57
N GLY A 40 25.87 -12.55 -18.32
CA GLY A 40 26.98 -12.89 -17.43
C GLY A 40 26.62 -13.25 -15.98
N GLY A 41 26.82 -14.51 -15.61
CA GLY A 41 27.08 -14.88 -14.22
C GLY A 41 26.01 -15.73 -13.53
N PHE A 42 26.05 -17.02 -13.81
CA PHE A 42 25.43 -18.06 -13.00
C PHE A 42 26.09 -18.12 -11.62
N GLY A 43 25.55 -17.40 -10.66
CA GLY A 43 26.07 -17.41 -9.29
C GLY A 43 25.24 -16.54 -8.38
N GLY A 44 24.15 -17.05 -7.81
CA GLY A 44 23.44 -16.25 -6.83
C GLY A 44 22.05 -16.69 -6.44
N PHE A 45 21.76 -17.96 -6.34
CA PHE A 45 20.54 -18.45 -5.67
C PHE A 45 20.63 -18.36 -4.14
N GLY A 46 21.45 -17.44 -3.64
CA GLY A 46 21.67 -17.18 -2.23
C GLY A 46 21.25 -15.79 -1.75
N GLY A 47 20.34 -15.13 -2.46
CA GLY A 47 19.98 -13.73 -2.18
C GLY A 47 18.53 -13.46 -1.79
N PHE A 48 17.79 -14.41 -1.26
CA PHE A 48 16.51 -14.14 -0.60
C PHE A 48 16.68 -13.68 0.87
N GLY A 49 17.85 -13.15 1.19
CA GLY A 49 18.18 -12.44 2.41
C GLY A 49 18.24 -10.94 2.19
N GLY A 50 17.36 -10.40 1.38
CA GLY A 50 17.19 -8.95 1.24
C GLY A 50 16.65 -8.40 2.53
N GLY A 51 17.39 -7.46 3.16
CA GLY A 51 17.05 -6.73 4.36
C GLY A 51 15.62 -6.22 4.34
N GLY A 52 14.70 -7.04 4.83
CA GLY A 52 13.38 -6.62 5.20
C GLY A 52 13.53 -5.79 6.45
N GLY A 53 13.81 -4.49 6.28
CA GLY A 53 13.50 -3.53 7.33
C GLY A 53 12.09 -3.86 7.77
N THR A 54 11.89 -4.08 9.05
CA THR A 54 10.59 -4.32 9.68
C THR A 54 9.72 -3.11 9.35
N GLN A 55 8.96 -3.18 8.27
CA GLN A 55 7.97 -2.17 7.94
C GLN A 55 6.86 -2.30 8.99
N GLN A 56 6.98 -1.49 10.03
CA GLN A 56 5.88 -1.28 10.94
C GLN A 56 4.65 -0.91 10.11
N ARG A 57 3.56 -1.59 10.35
CA ARG A 57 2.30 -1.35 9.65
C ARG A 57 1.85 0.07 9.96
N ARG A 58 2.01 0.97 9.01
CA ARG A 58 1.48 2.33 9.11
C ARG A 58 0.07 2.33 8.56
N TYR A 59 -0.87 2.76 9.36
CA TYR A 59 -2.26 2.92 8.92
C TYR A 59 -2.33 4.11 7.96
N ARG A 60 -2.80 3.87 6.75
CA ARG A 60 -3.12 4.96 5.83
C ARG A 60 -4.53 5.46 6.11
N GLY A 61 -4.68 6.77 6.22
CA GLY A 61 -5.97 7.42 6.26
C GLY A 61 -6.74 7.22 4.96
N SER A 62 -8.05 7.25 5.01
CA SER A 62 -8.90 7.16 3.83
C SER A 62 -8.84 8.45 3.01
N ASP A 63 -8.97 8.30 1.70
CA ASP A 63 -9.05 9.44 0.79
C ASP A 63 -10.38 10.17 0.97
N LEU A 64 -10.36 11.47 0.84
CA LEU A 64 -11.52 12.33 0.95
C LEU A 64 -11.91 12.87 -0.43
N ARG A 65 -13.17 12.78 -0.79
CA ARG A 65 -13.68 13.29 -2.06
C ARG A 65 -14.58 14.50 -1.81
N VAL A 66 -14.27 15.60 -2.45
CA VAL A 66 -15.00 16.86 -2.34
C VAL A 66 -15.43 17.34 -3.71
N LYS A 67 -16.68 17.74 -3.81
CA LYS A 67 -17.23 18.33 -5.03
C LYS A 67 -17.20 19.84 -4.92
N VAL A 68 -16.64 20.51 -5.91
CA VAL A 68 -16.49 21.96 -5.93
C VAL A 68 -17.21 22.53 -7.15
N LYS A 69 -17.99 23.60 -6.93
CA LYS A 69 -18.62 24.37 -8.01
C LYS A 69 -17.74 25.57 -8.32
N LEU A 70 -17.44 25.77 -9.60
CA LEU A 70 -16.64 26.86 -10.10
C LEU A 70 -17.42 27.71 -11.11
N ASN A 71 -17.19 29.02 -11.07
CA ASN A 71 -17.71 29.98 -12.04
C ASN A 71 -16.79 30.05 -13.28
N LEU A 72 -17.32 30.40 -14.44
CA LEU A 72 -16.55 30.54 -15.69
C LEU A 72 -15.37 31.52 -15.54
N LYS A 73 -15.55 32.59 -14.76
CA LYS A 73 -14.49 33.57 -14.49
C LYS A 73 -13.35 32.92 -13.68
N GLU A 74 -13.67 32.12 -12.69
CA GLU A 74 -12.70 31.40 -11.85
C GLU A 74 -11.93 30.36 -12.67
N ILE A 75 -12.60 29.70 -13.61
CA ILE A 75 -11.99 28.76 -14.54
C ILE A 75 -11.00 29.43 -15.49
N SER A 76 -11.32 30.64 -15.97
CA SER A 76 -10.47 31.34 -16.92
C SER A 76 -9.22 31.94 -16.29
N THR A 77 -9.31 32.41 -15.05
CA THR A 77 -8.22 33.09 -14.36
C THR A 77 -7.42 32.16 -13.44
N GLY A 78 -8.03 31.04 -13.01
CA GLY A 78 -7.56 30.25 -11.88
C GLY A 78 -7.93 30.92 -10.55
N VAL A 79 -8.09 30.14 -9.52
CA VAL A 79 -8.49 30.65 -8.19
C VAL A 79 -7.91 29.82 -7.06
N GLU A 80 -7.60 30.49 -5.95
CA GLU A 80 -7.31 29.81 -4.69
C GLU A 80 -8.58 29.84 -3.81
N LYS A 81 -9.11 28.67 -3.50
CA LYS A 81 -10.27 28.53 -2.61
C LYS A 81 -9.90 27.83 -1.32
N LYS A 82 -10.43 28.36 -0.21
CA LYS A 82 -10.32 27.76 1.12
C LYS A 82 -11.58 26.97 1.42
N PHE A 83 -11.41 25.69 1.69
CA PHE A 83 -12.52 24.80 2.05
C PHE A 83 -12.39 24.37 3.50
N LYS A 84 -13.46 24.50 4.26
CA LYS A 84 -13.59 23.87 5.57
C LYS A 84 -14.06 22.44 5.35
N LEU A 85 -13.20 21.50 5.65
CA LEU A 85 -13.48 20.07 5.48
C LEU A 85 -13.62 19.41 6.84
N LYS A 86 -14.69 18.66 7.01
CA LYS A 86 -14.87 17.79 8.16
C LYS A 86 -14.18 16.46 7.87
N LYS A 87 -13.13 16.17 8.61
CA LYS A 87 -12.32 14.98 8.40
C LYS A 87 -11.66 14.51 9.69
N TYR A 88 -11.09 13.33 9.66
CA TYR A 88 -10.23 12.88 10.74
C TYR A 88 -8.91 13.62 10.69
N VAL A 89 -8.55 14.27 11.79
CA VAL A 89 -7.30 15.00 11.99
C VAL A 89 -6.50 14.34 13.11
N PRO A 90 -5.17 14.49 13.16
CA PRO A 90 -4.40 13.99 14.28
C PRO A 90 -4.89 14.59 15.59
N CYS A 91 -5.02 13.78 16.62
CA CYS A 91 -5.40 14.24 17.94
C CYS A 91 -4.34 15.21 18.47
N THR A 92 -4.74 16.40 18.85
CA THR A 92 -3.83 17.44 19.37
C THR A 92 -3.26 17.11 20.73
N HIS A 93 -4.00 16.37 21.55
CA HIS A 93 -3.59 15.98 22.90
C HIS A 93 -2.46 14.96 22.91
N CYS A 94 -2.52 13.93 22.05
CA CYS A 94 -1.51 12.89 21.98
C CYS A 94 -0.64 13.00 20.71
N HIS A 95 -0.78 14.05 19.93
CA HIS A 95 -0.03 14.25 18.67
C HIS A 95 -0.07 13.05 17.72
N GLY A 96 -1.22 12.37 17.69
CA GLY A 96 -1.44 11.25 16.79
C GLY A 96 -0.97 9.88 17.30
N THR A 97 -0.34 9.80 18.46
CA THR A 97 0.18 8.53 19.01
C THR A 97 -0.89 7.59 19.55
N GLY A 98 -2.02 8.15 19.97
CA GLY A 98 -3.09 7.41 20.65
C GLY A 98 -2.81 7.13 22.12
N ALA A 99 -1.63 7.47 22.62
CA ALA A 99 -1.24 7.26 24.01
C ALA A 99 -1.32 8.54 24.84
N GLU A 100 -1.62 8.43 26.12
CA GLU A 100 -1.61 9.56 27.04
C GLU A 100 -0.19 9.83 27.53
N GLY A 101 0.40 10.95 27.10
CA GLY A 101 1.76 11.36 27.48
C GLY A 101 2.89 10.58 26.76
N ASP A 102 4.12 11.03 26.98
CA ASP A 102 5.32 10.46 26.31
C ASP A 102 5.65 9.00 26.72
N GLY A 103 5.12 8.53 27.84
CA GLY A 103 5.31 7.16 28.33
C GLY A 103 4.16 6.19 28.08
N GLY A 104 3.13 6.63 27.37
CA GLY A 104 1.91 5.83 27.14
C GLY A 104 2.06 4.67 26.18
N THR A 105 3.17 4.56 25.47
CA THR A 105 3.49 3.44 24.58
C THR A 105 4.66 2.64 25.08
N GLU A 106 4.60 1.31 24.94
CA GLU A 106 5.67 0.39 25.29
C GLU A 106 6.00 -0.51 24.09
N THR A 107 7.25 -0.94 24.01
CA THR A 107 7.64 -1.93 23.00
C THR A 107 6.88 -3.22 23.21
N CYS A 108 6.28 -3.77 22.17
CA CYS A 108 5.53 -5.01 22.26
C CYS A 108 6.43 -6.18 22.72
N PRO A 109 6.14 -6.83 23.85
CA PRO A 109 6.98 -7.90 24.39
C PRO A 109 6.95 -9.17 23.52
N THR A 110 5.88 -9.38 22.76
CA THR A 110 5.71 -10.56 21.90
C THR A 110 6.63 -10.54 20.68
N CYS A 111 6.84 -9.39 20.09
CA CYS A 111 7.66 -9.23 18.87
C CYS A 111 8.91 -8.36 19.10
N ASN A 112 9.14 -7.88 20.32
CA ASN A 112 10.27 -7.00 20.67
C ASN A 112 10.42 -5.81 19.69
N GLY A 113 9.29 -5.22 19.30
CA GLY A 113 9.26 -4.06 18.39
C GLY A 113 9.28 -4.39 16.91
N SER A 114 9.47 -5.66 16.52
CA SER A 114 9.56 -6.03 15.10
C SER A 114 8.23 -5.99 14.34
N GLY A 115 7.10 -5.99 15.05
CA GLY A 115 5.77 -6.04 14.44
C GLY A 115 5.38 -7.39 13.83
N THR A 116 6.32 -8.34 13.77
CA THR A 116 6.10 -9.67 13.19
C THR A 116 6.58 -10.77 14.12
N VAL A 117 5.98 -11.93 14.02
CA VAL A 117 6.40 -13.15 14.73
C VAL A 117 6.63 -14.27 13.73
N ILE A 118 7.61 -15.12 14.03
CA ILE A 118 7.89 -16.30 13.22
C ILE A 118 7.05 -17.45 13.76
N ARG A 119 6.29 -18.09 12.90
CA ARG A 119 5.55 -19.32 13.21
C ARG A 119 6.11 -20.46 12.38
N ASN A 120 6.37 -21.58 13.05
CA ASN A 120 6.73 -22.82 12.39
C ASN A 120 5.43 -23.53 12.01
N GLN A 121 5.22 -23.77 10.73
CA GLN A 121 4.12 -24.58 10.21
C GLN A 121 4.68 -25.90 9.71
N GLN A 122 4.11 -26.98 10.20
CA GLN A 122 4.45 -28.32 9.74
C GLN A 122 3.61 -28.61 8.48
N THR A 123 4.30 -28.85 7.38
CA THR A 123 3.71 -29.18 6.09
C THR A 123 4.11 -30.60 5.69
N ILE A 124 3.46 -31.17 4.69
CA ILE A 124 3.82 -32.48 4.13
C ILE A 124 5.26 -32.56 3.58
N LEU A 125 5.86 -31.41 3.31
CA LEU A 125 7.23 -31.26 2.79
C LEU A 125 8.24 -30.90 3.89
N GLY A 126 7.80 -30.82 5.15
CA GLY A 126 8.66 -30.46 6.28
C GLY A 126 8.17 -29.23 7.06
N THR A 127 9.01 -28.75 7.97
CA THR A 127 8.72 -27.56 8.77
C THR A 127 9.07 -26.29 7.98
N MET A 128 8.06 -25.45 7.74
CA MET A 128 8.24 -24.15 7.09
C MET A 128 8.11 -23.03 8.13
N GLN A 129 9.06 -22.08 8.09
CA GLN A 129 8.99 -20.86 8.90
C GLN A 129 8.27 -19.77 8.14
N THR A 130 7.16 -19.29 8.69
CA THR A 130 6.38 -18.21 8.11
C THR A 130 6.39 -16.99 9.02
N ARG A 131 6.67 -15.81 8.47
CA ARG A 131 6.53 -14.55 9.18
C ARG A 131 5.06 -14.10 9.13
N THR A 132 4.46 -13.89 10.28
CA THR A 132 3.09 -13.40 10.41
C THR A 132 3.08 -12.10 11.22
N THR A 133 2.06 -11.28 10.99
CA THR A 133 1.84 -10.07 11.78
C THR A 133 1.69 -10.44 13.26
N CYS A 134 2.36 -9.71 14.15
CA CYS A 134 2.25 -9.93 15.59
C CYS A 134 0.80 -9.74 16.05
N PRO A 135 0.15 -10.73 16.66
CA PRO A 135 -1.25 -10.61 17.06
C PRO A 135 -1.45 -9.64 18.23
N THR A 136 -0.42 -9.41 19.04
CA THR A 136 -0.49 -8.55 20.23
C THR A 136 -0.52 -7.07 19.86
N CYS A 137 0.32 -6.64 18.91
CA CYS A 137 0.42 -5.24 18.49
C CYS A 137 -0.16 -4.97 17.11
N GLY A 138 -0.71 -5.97 16.41
CA GLY A 138 -1.27 -5.79 15.07
C GLY A 138 -0.26 -5.38 14.00
N GLY A 139 1.04 -5.53 14.27
CA GLY A 139 2.11 -5.14 13.34
C GLY A 139 2.79 -3.82 13.66
N GLU A 140 2.34 -3.08 14.68
CA GLU A 140 2.91 -1.77 15.04
C GLU A 140 4.24 -1.86 15.80
N GLY A 141 4.53 -2.99 16.41
CA GLY A 141 5.71 -3.18 17.23
C GLY A 141 5.63 -2.53 18.61
N LYS A 142 4.57 -1.76 18.88
CA LYS A 142 4.31 -1.06 20.16
C LYS A 142 2.91 -1.38 20.65
N ILE A 143 2.71 -1.29 21.95
CA ILE A 143 1.41 -1.40 22.60
C ILE A 143 1.13 -0.13 23.40
N ILE A 144 -0.12 0.27 23.46
CA ILE A 144 -0.56 1.44 24.22
C ILE A 144 -0.98 0.97 25.61
N LYS A 145 -0.27 1.40 26.65
CA LYS A 145 -0.63 1.14 28.04
C LYS A 145 -1.77 2.06 28.50
N ASN A 146 -1.58 3.36 28.30
CA ASN A 146 -2.54 4.37 28.68
C ASN A 146 -3.12 5.00 27.41
N LYS A 147 -4.39 4.73 27.15
CA LYS A 147 -5.09 5.28 25.98
C LYS A 147 -5.39 6.77 26.22
N CYS A 148 -5.11 7.58 25.22
CA CYS A 148 -5.51 8.97 25.22
C CYS A 148 -7.02 9.09 25.36
N LYS A 149 -7.49 9.90 26.30
CA LYS A 149 -8.91 10.07 26.61
C LYS A 149 -9.70 10.75 25.50
N GLU A 150 -9.06 11.68 24.77
CA GLU A 150 -9.72 12.42 23.69
C GLU A 150 -9.97 11.58 22.44
N CYS A 151 -9.03 10.73 22.06
CA CYS A 151 -9.13 9.90 20.86
C CYS A 151 -9.38 8.41 21.15
N ALA A 152 -9.60 8.04 22.43
CA ALA A 152 -9.81 6.65 22.85
C ALA A 152 -8.71 5.67 22.40
N GLY A 153 -7.50 6.17 22.18
CA GLY A 153 -6.36 5.37 21.74
C GLY A 153 -6.16 5.33 20.23
N GLU A 154 -7.02 5.94 19.42
CA GLU A 154 -6.89 5.89 17.95
C GLU A 154 -5.86 6.86 17.36
N GLY A 155 -5.47 7.89 18.12
CA GLY A 155 -4.55 8.93 17.66
C GLY A 155 -5.18 9.97 16.72
N ILE A 156 -6.44 9.79 16.33
CA ILE A 156 -7.18 10.69 15.44
C ILE A 156 -8.50 11.09 16.05
N VAL A 157 -8.95 12.30 15.75
CA VAL A 157 -10.26 12.83 16.16
C VAL A 157 -10.99 13.40 14.95
N TYR A 158 -12.33 13.41 15.01
CA TYR A 158 -13.13 14.03 13.98
C TYR A 158 -13.16 15.54 14.21
N GLY A 159 -12.66 16.30 13.25
CA GLY A 159 -12.51 17.74 13.35
C GLY A 159 -12.71 18.47 12.03
N GLU A 160 -12.53 19.77 12.05
CA GLU A 160 -12.58 20.62 10.86
C GLU A 160 -11.17 21.14 10.54
N GLU A 161 -10.76 21.01 9.28
CA GLU A 161 -9.52 21.59 8.78
C GLU A 161 -9.81 22.49 7.59
N VAL A 162 -9.16 23.64 7.56
CA VAL A 162 -9.22 24.55 6.42
C VAL A 162 -8.09 24.19 5.46
N VAL A 163 -8.47 23.72 4.28
CA VAL A 163 -7.51 23.39 3.22
C VAL A 163 -7.61 24.42 2.10
N THR A 164 -6.47 25.00 1.75
CA THR A 164 -6.37 25.92 0.61
C THR A 164 -6.06 25.13 -0.65
N VAL A 165 -6.91 25.23 -1.64
CA VAL A 165 -6.79 24.54 -2.92
C VAL A 165 -6.50 25.54 -4.01
N LYS A 166 -5.43 25.32 -4.74
CA LYS A 166 -5.10 26.09 -5.95
C LYS A 166 -5.68 25.40 -7.17
N ILE A 167 -6.64 26.04 -7.80
CA ILE A 167 -7.29 25.55 -9.01
C ILE A 167 -6.65 26.26 -10.19
N PRO A 168 -5.97 25.54 -11.10
CA PRO A 168 -5.33 26.16 -12.25
C PRO A 168 -6.36 26.67 -13.26
N LYS A 169 -5.94 27.60 -14.10
CA LYS A 169 -6.77 28.09 -15.22
C LYS A 169 -6.98 26.98 -16.25
N GLY A 170 -8.16 26.98 -16.89
CA GLY A 170 -8.47 26.05 -17.97
C GLY A 170 -8.95 24.68 -17.52
N VAL A 171 -9.38 24.54 -16.29
CA VAL A 171 -9.99 23.29 -15.79
C VAL A 171 -11.31 23.02 -16.48
N ALA A 172 -11.48 21.81 -17.00
CA ALA A 172 -12.72 21.36 -17.61
C ALA A 172 -13.64 20.71 -16.58
N GLU A 173 -14.94 20.74 -16.88
CA GLU A 173 -15.95 20.05 -16.09
C GLU A 173 -15.64 18.54 -16.00
N GLY A 174 -15.70 17.99 -14.79
CA GLY A 174 -15.38 16.59 -14.53
C GLY A 174 -13.90 16.29 -14.30
N MET A 175 -13.02 17.29 -14.34
CA MET A 175 -11.63 17.09 -13.96
C MET A 175 -11.51 16.81 -12.45
N GLN A 176 -10.60 15.92 -12.12
CA GLN A 176 -10.27 15.58 -10.76
C GLN A 176 -8.88 16.10 -10.39
N LEU A 177 -8.82 16.94 -9.37
CA LEU A 177 -7.58 17.38 -8.76
C LEU A 177 -7.28 16.50 -7.54
N SER A 178 -6.05 16.01 -7.44
CA SER A 178 -5.58 15.23 -6.31
C SER A 178 -4.57 16.05 -5.49
N MET A 179 -4.81 16.13 -4.19
CA MET A 179 -3.87 16.74 -3.23
C MET A 179 -3.38 15.67 -2.26
N GLY A 180 -2.11 15.27 -2.41
CA GLY A 180 -1.49 14.28 -1.55
C GLY A 180 -1.47 14.69 -0.08
N GLY A 181 -1.81 13.76 0.83
CA GLY A 181 -1.73 13.97 2.27
C GLY A 181 -2.77 14.93 2.87
N LYS A 182 -3.79 15.37 2.11
CA LYS A 182 -4.85 16.26 2.57
C LYS A 182 -6.18 15.56 2.85
N GLY A 183 -6.23 14.23 2.73
CA GLY A 183 -7.35 13.39 3.12
C GLY A 183 -7.46 13.20 4.64
N ASN A 184 -8.08 12.12 5.06
CA ASN A 184 -8.18 11.77 6.47
C ASN A 184 -6.81 11.38 7.05
N ALA A 185 -6.58 11.72 8.32
CA ALA A 185 -5.38 11.28 9.03
C ALA A 185 -5.36 9.77 9.21
N GLY A 186 -4.19 9.17 9.14
CA GLY A 186 -3.98 7.76 9.51
C GLY A 186 -3.89 7.60 11.03
N LYS A 187 -4.39 6.49 11.56
CA LYS A 187 -4.28 6.16 12.99
C LYS A 187 -2.80 5.99 13.39
N HIS A 188 -2.49 6.26 14.64
CA HIS A 188 -1.16 6.07 15.26
C HIS A 188 0.00 6.68 14.45
N ASN A 189 -0.13 7.98 14.11
CA ASN A 189 0.82 8.68 13.23
C ASN A 189 0.99 8.01 11.86
N GLY A 190 -0.05 7.36 11.38
CA GLY A 190 -0.09 6.78 10.06
C GLY A 190 -0.03 7.82 8.94
N VAL A 191 0.12 7.35 7.72
CA VAL A 191 0.17 8.22 6.54
C VAL A 191 -1.25 8.77 6.28
N PRO A 192 -1.44 10.09 6.12
CA PRO A 192 -2.74 10.63 5.73
C PRO A 192 -3.14 10.17 4.32
N GLY A 193 -4.43 10.10 4.06
CA GLY A 193 -4.97 9.86 2.72
C GLY A 193 -4.85 11.09 1.83
N ASP A 194 -5.39 10.99 0.63
CA ASP A 194 -5.38 12.07 -0.35
C ASP A 194 -6.74 12.77 -0.41
N LEU A 195 -6.73 14.05 -0.76
CA LEU A 195 -7.93 14.82 -1.04
C LEU A 195 -8.15 14.85 -2.55
N LEU A 196 -9.28 14.29 -2.97
CA LEU A 196 -9.72 14.27 -4.36
C LEU A 196 -10.82 15.31 -4.54
N ILE A 197 -10.55 16.31 -5.38
CA ILE A 197 -11.47 17.39 -5.67
C ILE A 197 -12.06 17.13 -7.04
N LEU A 198 -13.36 16.89 -7.07
CA LEU A 198 -14.12 16.79 -8.33
C LEU A 198 -14.70 18.15 -8.66
N GLU A 199 -14.33 18.65 -9.79
CA GLU A 199 -14.92 19.86 -10.33
C GLU A 199 -16.25 19.52 -10.99
N ILE A 200 -17.33 19.99 -10.40
CA ILE A 200 -18.67 19.83 -10.96
C ILE A 200 -19.14 21.19 -11.43
N GLY A 201 -19.18 21.32 -12.72
CA GLY A 201 -20.03 22.16 -13.54
C GLY A 201 -20.42 23.55 -13.10
N ARG A 202 -20.63 24.33 -14.10
CA ARG A 202 -21.18 25.68 -14.17
C ARG A 202 -22.23 25.95 -13.11
N ALA A 203 -21.90 26.83 -12.16
CA ALA A 203 -22.94 27.66 -11.54
C ALA A 203 -23.33 28.71 -12.59
N SER A 204 -24.52 28.61 -13.12
CA SER A 204 -25.17 29.63 -13.97
C SER A 204 -25.26 30.92 -13.19
#